data_dcec7eb751ba470471352efbdbf66643
#
_entry.id   dcec7eb751ba470471352efbdbf66643
#
_cell.length_a   1.000
_cell.length_b   1.000
_cell.length_c   1.000
_cell.angle_alpha   90.00
_cell.angle_beta   90.00
_cell.angle_gamma   90.00
#
_symmetry.space_group_name_H-M   'P 1'
#
loop_
_entity.id
_entity.type
_entity.pdbx_description
1 polymer ?
#
loop_
_entity_poly.entity_id
_entity_poly.type
_entity_poly.pdbx_seq_one_letter_code
_entity_poly.pdbx_strand_id
1 'polypeptide(L)'
;MRLRPLTLSDVPRCAELEKVLFPGESPWPARAFEQELAAGHTTYWAVDASVNHADHDDNRVGHNDNHVDHDDNPVDHDVIHVDYEVVGYAGVGRMGPAAWPEYEIRTIGVAPEAQRRGIARMMMDAIVELADSHDAPIFLEVRVGNDPAIRLYEAYDFVINGLRRNYYQPSGADAHTMYRPRKSER
;
A
#
# COMPACT_ATOMS: atom_id res chain seq x y z
N MET A 1 8.64 7.15 -7.11
CA MET A 1 7.55 6.27 -6.64
C MET A 1 7.23 5.25 -7.73
N ARG A 2 7.06 3.99 -7.38
CA ARG A 2 6.76 2.89 -8.31
C ARG A 2 5.73 1.95 -7.72
N LEU A 3 4.64 1.71 -8.43
CA LEU A 3 3.66 0.66 -8.10
C LEU A 3 4.17 -0.68 -8.64
N ARG A 4 4.09 -1.72 -7.84
CA ARG A 4 4.46 -3.09 -8.21
C ARG A 4 3.62 -4.12 -7.43
N PRO A 5 3.60 -5.39 -7.87
CA PRO A 5 3.06 -6.45 -7.02
C PRO A 5 3.75 -6.50 -5.65
N LEU A 6 2.96 -6.72 -4.60
CA LEU A 6 3.44 -6.94 -3.25
C LEU A 6 3.97 -8.37 -3.12
N THR A 7 5.09 -8.52 -2.43
CA THR A 7 5.78 -9.80 -2.24
C THR A 7 5.91 -10.15 -0.75
N LEU A 8 6.29 -11.38 -0.45
CA LEU A 8 6.48 -11.82 0.95
C LEU A 8 7.55 -11.00 1.69
N SER A 9 8.56 -10.48 0.98
CA SER A 9 9.59 -9.62 1.57
C SER A 9 9.06 -8.27 2.07
N ASP A 10 7.91 -7.82 1.57
CA ASP A 10 7.29 -6.55 1.95
C ASP A 10 6.41 -6.67 3.21
N VAL A 11 6.02 -7.90 3.54
CA VAL A 11 5.06 -8.19 4.61
C VAL A 11 5.45 -7.59 5.97
N PRO A 12 6.72 -7.67 6.42
CA PRO A 12 7.11 -7.05 7.69
C PRO A 12 6.80 -5.54 7.71
N ARG A 13 7.14 -4.83 6.62
CA ARG A 13 6.88 -3.38 6.52
C ARG A 13 5.38 -3.06 6.47
N CYS A 14 4.60 -3.82 5.73
CA CYS A 14 3.15 -3.66 5.71
C CYS A 14 2.54 -3.83 7.10
N ALA A 15 2.95 -4.85 7.86
CA ALA A 15 2.47 -5.09 9.22
C ALA A 15 2.90 -3.99 10.22
N GLU A 16 4.04 -3.34 10.01
CA GLU A 16 4.45 -2.15 10.78
C GLU A 16 3.54 -0.97 10.45
N LEU A 17 3.29 -0.71 9.18
CA LEU A 17 2.41 0.36 8.74
C LEU A 17 0.98 0.18 9.26
N GLU A 18 0.45 -1.03 9.28
CA GLU A 18 -0.86 -1.35 9.85
C GLU A 18 -0.97 -0.88 11.31
N LYS A 19 0.05 -1.14 12.14
CA LYS A 19 0.05 -0.71 13.55
C LYS A 19 0.03 0.80 13.70
N VAL A 20 0.69 1.52 12.78
CA VAL A 20 0.75 2.99 12.79
C VAL A 20 -0.55 3.60 12.27
N LEU A 21 -1.12 2.99 11.21
CA LEU A 21 -2.29 3.54 10.52
C LEU A 21 -3.62 3.22 11.22
N PHE A 22 -3.69 2.07 11.89
CA PHE A 22 -4.93 1.57 12.51
C PHE A 22 -4.77 1.26 14.01
N PRO A 23 -4.28 2.22 14.81
CA PRO A 23 -4.08 2.00 16.24
C PRO A 23 -5.40 1.72 16.93
N GLY A 24 -5.49 0.60 17.67
CA GLY A 24 -6.71 0.20 18.38
C GLY A 24 -7.81 -0.42 17.52
N GLU A 25 -7.53 -0.81 16.28
CA GLU A 25 -8.50 -1.40 15.34
C GLU A 25 -8.09 -2.78 14.82
N SER A 26 -7.38 -3.57 15.62
CA SER A 26 -6.90 -4.90 15.22
C SER A 26 -6.10 -4.85 13.89
N PRO A 27 -4.98 -4.13 13.85
CA PRO A 27 -4.16 -4.01 12.66
C PRO A 27 -3.73 -5.40 12.17
N TRP A 28 -3.66 -5.56 10.86
CA TRP A 28 -3.31 -6.83 10.25
C TRP A 28 -1.90 -7.25 10.64
N PRO A 29 -1.75 -8.43 11.27
CA PRO A 29 -0.43 -8.99 11.54
C PRO A 29 0.21 -9.53 10.26
N ALA A 30 1.53 -9.72 10.24
CA ALA A 30 2.27 -10.29 9.12
C ALA A 30 1.62 -11.56 8.56
N ARG A 31 1.19 -12.46 9.45
CA ARG A 31 0.52 -13.71 9.05
C ARG A 31 -0.76 -13.50 8.21
N ALA A 32 -1.50 -12.42 8.44
CA ALA A 32 -2.70 -12.14 7.63
C ALA A 32 -2.30 -11.80 6.19
N PHE A 33 -1.26 -10.98 5.99
CA PHE A 33 -0.73 -10.70 4.66
C PHE A 33 -0.18 -11.95 3.97
N GLU A 34 0.55 -12.81 4.69
CA GLU A 34 1.07 -14.07 4.15
C GLU A 34 -0.06 -14.98 3.66
N GLN A 35 -1.15 -15.08 4.44
CA GLN A 35 -2.32 -15.87 4.07
C GLN A 35 -3.03 -15.31 2.83
N GLU A 36 -3.20 -14.00 2.77
CA GLU A 36 -3.80 -13.33 1.62
C GLU A 36 -2.93 -13.49 0.36
N LEU A 37 -1.61 -13.32 0.46
CA LEU A 37 -0.70 -13.52 -0.67
C LEU A 37 -0.68 -14.97 -1.17
N ALA A 38 -0.90 -15.93 -0.30
CA ALA A 38 -1.02 -17.35 -0.67
C ALA A 38 -2.38 -17.70 -1.26
N ALA A 39 -3.38 -16.84 -1.09
CA ALA A 39 -4.74 -17.07 -1.59
C ALA A 39 -4.81 -16.76 -3.09
N GLY A 40 -5.18 -17.73 -3.91
CA GLY A 40 -5.20 -17.60 -5.37
C GLY A 40 -6.30 -16.67 -5.95
N HIS A 41 -7.05 -16.01 -5.07
CA HIS A 41 -8.14 -15.08 -5.44
C HIS A 41 -7.89 -13.65 -4.98
N THR A 42 -6.69 -13.33 -4.50
CA THR A 42 -6.33 -12.00 -4.04
C THR A 42 -5.25 -11.37 -4.91
N THR A 43 -5.22 -10.05 -4.97
CA THR A 43 -4.19 -9.27 -5.67
C THR A 43 -3.74 -8.14 -4.75
N TYR A 44 -2.43 -8.01 -4.58
CA TYR A 44 -1.83 -7.00 -3.71
C TYR A 44 -0.77 -6.19 -4.45
N TRP A 45 -0.72 -4.90 -4.15
CA TRP A 45 0.27 -3.96 -4.67
C TRP A 45 1.03 -3.30 -3.52
N ALA A 46 2.28 -2.98 -3.79
CA ALA A 46 3.13 -2.11 -3.00
C ALA A 46 3.51 -0.87 -3.81
N VAL A 47 3.67 0.25 -3.14
CA VAL A 47 4.26 1.46 -3.71
C VAL A 47 5.57 1.73 -3.02
N ASP A 48 6.65 1.74 -3.81
CA ASP A 48 7.99 2.08 -3.35
C ASP A 48 8.27 3.57 -3.54
N ALA A 49 8.96 4.15 -2.58
CA ALA A 49 9.62 5.44 -2.75
C ALA A 49 11.12 5.29 -2.51
N SER A 50 11.93 6.10 -3.19
CA SER A 50 13.35 6.21 -2.90
C SER A 50 13.54 6.81 -1.51
N VAL A 51 14.37 6.18 -0.70
CA VAL A 51 14.85 6.73 0.56
C VAL A 51 16.19 7.37 0.29
N ASN A 52 16.25 8.70 0.37
CA ASN A 52 17.53 9.37 0.41
C ASN A 52 18.03 9.22 1.85
N HIS A 53 19.04 8.39 2.08
CA HIS A 53 19.81 8.46 3.29
C HIS A 53 20.63 9.75 3.25
N ALA A 54 20.01 10.87 3.68
CA ALA A 54 20.76 12.06 4.03
C ALA A 54 21.50 11.74 5.33
N ASP A 55 22.83 11.64 5.19
CA ASP A 55 23.85 11.84 6.20
C ASP A 55 23.74 11.04 7.51
N HIS A 56 24.32 9.85 7.52
CA HIS A 56 24.99 9.39 8.71
C HIS A 56 26.46 9.85 8.62
N ASP A 57 26.67 10.92 9.36
CA ASP A 57 27.84 11.59 9.83
C ASP A 57 29.16 10.85 9.61
N ASP A 58 29.95 11.46 8.75
CA ASP A 58 31.32 11.14 8.47
C ASP A 58 32.19 11.54 9.68
N ASN A 59 32.41 10.63 10.61
CA ASN A 59 33.45 10.76 11.60
C ASN A 59 34.64 9.91 11.21
N ARG A 60 35.27 10.18 10.08
CA ARG A 60 36.61 9.69 9.75
C ARG A 60 37.64 10.70 10.25
N VAL A 61 38.10 10.44 11.47
CA VAL A 61 39.34 11.00 12.01
C VAL A 61 40.48 10.64 11.06
N GLY A 62 41.17 11.69 10.61
CA GLY A 62 42.30 11.59 9.71
C GLY A 62 43.43 10.76 10.31
N HIS A 63 44.02 9.90 9.50
CA HIS A 63 45.41 9.51 9.63
C HIS A 63 46.08 9.78 8.29
N ASN A 64 47.04 10.70 8.41
CA ASN A 64 47.95 11.12 7.37
C ASN A 64 49.08 10.08 7.29
N ASP A 65 49.25 9.43 6.15
CA ASP A 65 50.54 8.87 5.77
C ASP A 65 50.68 8.85 4.25
N ASN A 66 51.72 9.56 3.81
CA ASN A 66 52.20 9.62 2.44
C ASN A 66 52.61 8.24 1.95
N HIS A 67 52.03 7.78 0.84
CA HIS A 67 52.76 6.95 -0.11
C HIS A 67 52.24 7.21 -1.53
N VAL A 68 53.15 7.60 -2.40
CA VAL A 68 52.94 7.81 -3.84
C VAL A 68 53.20 6.44 -4.51
N ASP A 69 52.21 5.86 -5.16
CA ASP A 69 52.44 4.93 -6.25
C ASP A 69 51.31 5.07 -7.27
N HIS A 70 51.72 5.26 -8.52
CA HIS A 70 50.91 5.26 -9.70
C HIS A 70 50.39 3.84 -9.94
N ASP A 71 49.09 3.69 -10.04
CA ASP A 71 48.47 2.64 -10.82
C ASP A 71 47.13 3.12 -11.37
N ASP A 72 46.99 3.02 -12.67
CA ASP A 72 45.76 3.25 -13.43
C ASP A 72 44.67 2.29 -12.94
N ASN A 73 43.74 2.79 -12.11
CA ASN A 73 42.56 2.05 -11.71
C ASN A 73 41.35 2.64 -12.45
N PRO A 74 40.54 1.82 -13.18
CA PRO A 74 39.40 2.33 -13.90
C PRO A 74 38.40 2.96 -12.93
N VAL A 75 37.92 4.15 -13.31
CA VAL A 75 36.89 4.91 -12.59
C VAL A 75 35.77 3.98 -12.17
N ASP A 76 35.71 3.78 -10.87
CA ASP A 76 34.59 3.15 -10.21
C ASP A 76 33.38 4.07 -10.47
N HIS A 77 32.49 3.62 -11.33
CA HIS A 77 31.20 4.28 -11.49
C HIS A 77 30.49 4.13 -10.15
N ASP A 78 30.42 5.17 -9.37
CA ASP A 78 29.58 5.27 -8.19
C ASP A 78 28.17 4.82 -8.57
N VAL A 79 27.90 3.55 -8.35
CA VAL A 79 26.55 3.02 -8.43
C VAL A 79 25.81 3.62 -7.24
N ILE A 80 25.05 4.68 -7.48
CA ILE A 80 24.16 5.25 -6.49
C ILE A 80 23.16 4.15 -6.14
N HIS A 81 23.41 3.48 -5.02
CA HIS A 81 22.43 2.56 -4.43
C HIS A 81 21.25 3.40 -3.92
N VAL A 82 20.20 3.45 -4.72
CA VAL A 82 18.94 4.03 -4.29
C VAL A 82 18.18 2.94 -3.56
N ASP A 83 18.12 3.05 -2.24
CA ASP A 83 17.29 2.17 -1.44
C ASP A 83 15.82 2.57 -1.62
N TYR A 84 14.97 1.57 -1.79
CA TYR A 84 13.54 1.74 -1.93
C TYR A 84 12.83 1.16 -0.71
N GLU A 85 11.93 1.93 -0.16
CA GLU A 85 11.09 1.48 0.95
C GLU A 85 9.62 1.45 0.51
N VAL A 86 8.87 0.46 1.00
CA VAL A 86 7.42 0.41 0.83
C VAL A 86 6.77 1.53 1.66
N VAL A 87 6.14 2.46 0.97
CA VAL A 87 5.43 3.61 1.55
C VAL A 87 3.91 3.53 1.39
N GLY A 88 3.42 2.53 0.68
CA GLY A 88 1.99 2.26 0.54
C GLY A 88 1.73 0.85 0.07
N TYR A 89 0.57 0.32 0.42
CA TYR A 89 0.12 -1.00 0.02
C TYR A 89 -1.40 -1.00 -0.14
N ALA A 90 -1.90 -1.88 -1.01
CA ALA A 90 -3.32 -2.14 -1.16
C ALA A 90 -3.56 -3.59 -1.55
N GLY A 91 -4.67 -4.14 -1.12
CA GLY A 91 -5.09 -5.48 -1.46
C GLY A 91 -6.56 -5.60 -1.76
N VAL A 92 -6.88 -6.44 -2.75
CA VAL A 92 -8.26 -6.78 -3.12
C VAL A 92 -8.45 -8.30 -3.15
N GLY A 93 -9.61 -8.75 -2.69
CA GLY A 93 -10.07 -10.12 -2.87
C GLY A 93 -11.09 -10.19 -4.00
N ARG A 94 -10.95 -11.20 -4.87
CA ARG A 94 -11.97 -11.54 -5.86
C ARG A 94 -12.96 -12.50 -5.23
N MET A 95 -14.23 -12.17 -5.29
CA MET A 95 -15.35 -12.94 -4.79
C MET A 95 -16.28 -13.33 -5.94
N GLY A 96 -17.27 -14.18 -5.61
CA GLY A 96 -18.26 -14.64 -6.58
C GLY A 96 -17.73 -15.67 -7.58
N PRO A 97 -18.59 -16.15 -8.48
CA PRO A 97 -18.21 -17.09 -9.52
C PRO A 97 -17.33 -16.41 -10.58
N ALA A 98 -16.48 -17.19 -11.26
CA ALA A 98 -15.55 -16.68 -12.27
C ALA A 98 -16.23 -15.89 -13.41
N ALA A 99 -17.46 -16.25 -13.76
CA ALA A 99 -18.24 -15.58 -14.81
C ALA A 99 -18.80 -14.20 -14.36
N TRP A 100 -18.92 -13.96 -13.06
CA TRP A 100 -19.48 -12.76 -12.46
C TRP A 100 -18.64 -12.37 -11.24
N PRO A 101 -17.40 -11.94 -11.44
CA PRO A 101 -16.53 -11.60 -10.33
C PRO A 101 -17.01 -10.32 -9.65
N GLU A 102 -16.73 -10.26 -8.36
CA GLU A 102 -16.87 -9.07 -7.52
C GLU A 102 -15.52 -8.84 -6.83
N TYR A 103 -15.18 -7.60 -6.55
CA TYR A 103 -13.97 -7.27 -5.82
C TYR A 103 -14.29 -6.62 -4.49
N GLU A 104 -13.49 -6.92 -3.48
CA GLU A 104 -13.55 -6.26 -2.18
C GLU A 104 -12.17 -5.73 -1.83
N ILE A 105 -12.07 -4.43 -1.52
CA ILE A 105 -10.83 -3.85 -0.99
C ILE A 105 -10.66 -4.37 0.43
N ARG A 106 -9.60 -5.16 0.65
CA ARG A 106 -9.28 -5.78 1.94
C ARG A 106 -8.60 -4.81 2.89
N THR A 107 -7.61 -4.10 2.36
CA THR A 107 -6.85 -3.08 3.07
C THR A 107 -6.22 -2.11 2.08
N ILE A 108 -6.01 -0.89 2.51
CA ILE A 108 -5.24 0.13 1.79
C ILE A 108 -4.59 1.05 2.82
N GLY A 109 -3.29 1.23 2.71
CA GLY A 109 -2.51 2.04 3.63
C GLY A 109 -1.44 2.85 2.93
N VAL A 110 -1.17 4.05 3.45
CA VAL A 110 -0.07 4.92 3.02
C VAL A 110 0.65 5.43 4.25
N ALA A 111 1.96 5.22 4.31
CA ALA A 111 2.83 5.69 5.38
C ALA A 111 2.56 7.19 5.68
N PRO A 112 2.44 7.60 6.95
CA PRO A 112 2.07 8.97 7.31
C PRO A 112 2.93 10.03 6.62
N GLU A 113 4.24 9.81 6.55
CA GLU A 113 5.22 10.69 5.93
C GLU A 113 5.11 10.76 4.39
N ALA A 114 4.42 9.79 3.79
CA ALA A 114 4.22 9.70 2.34
C ALA A 114 2.80 10.09 1.91
N GLN A 115 1.91 10.42 2.84
CA GLN A 115 0.55 10.84 2.53
C GLN A 115 0.50 12.14 1.73
N ARG A 116 -0.63 12.41 1.07
CA ARG A 116 -0.88 13.61 0.25
C ARG A 116 0.01 13.74 -0.99
N ARG A 117 0.72 12.68 -1.37
CA ARG A 117 1.61 12.60 -2.53
C ARG A 117 1.02 11.80 -3.70
N GLY A 118 -0.28 11.50 -3.68
CA GLY A 118 -0.98 10.78 -4.75
C GLY A 118 -0.88 9.24 -4.66
N ILE A 119 -0.21 8.68 -3.65
CA ILE A 119 0.03 7.23 -3.53
C ILE A 119 -1.28 6.44 -3.44
N ALA A 120 -2.23 6.88 -2.60
CA ALA A 120 -3.53 6.23 -2.50
C ALA A 120 -4.29 6.24 -3.83
N ARG A 121 -4.19 7.33 -4.61
CA ARG A 121 -4.79 7.39 -5.95
C ARG A 121 -4.14 6.41 -6.91
N MET A 122 -2.82 6.31 -6.92
CA MET A 122 -2.08 5.34 -7.76
C MET A 122 -2.55 3.89 -7.48
N MET A 123 -2.79 3.54 -6.23
CA MET A 123 -3.32 2.23 -5.86
C MET A 123 -4.78 2.06 -6.26
N MET A 124 -5.61 3.09 -6.06
CA MET A 124 -7.01 3.06 -6.50
C MET A 124 -7.14 2.95 -8.02
N ASP A 125 -6.29 3.62 -8.79
CA ASP A 125 -6.26 3.49 -10.25
C ASP A 125 -6.04 2.03 -10.66
N ALA A 126 -5.08 1.33 -10.04
CA ALA A 126 -4.80 -0.09 -10.32
C ALA A 126 -5.97 -1.01 -9.90
N ILE A 127 -6.60 -0.74 -8.75
CA ILE A 127 -7.77 -1.50 -8.27
C ILE A 127 -8.94 -1.34 -9.25
N VAL A 128 -9.20 -0.11 -9.66
CA VAL A 128 -10.30 0.22 -10.56
C VAL A 128 -10.05 -0.35 -11.95
N GLU A 129 -8.83 -0.26 -12.48
CA GLU A 129 -8.44 -0.86 -13.76
C GLU A 129 -8.65 -2.37 -13.75
N LEU A 130 -8.25 -3.05 -12.67
CA LEU A 130 -8.47 -4.49 -12.50
C LEU A 130 -9.97 -4.83 -12.54
N ALA A 131 -10.79 -4.15 -11.74
CA ALA A 131 -12.22 -4.41 -11.67
C ALA A 131 -12.95 -4.08 -12.99
N ASP A 132 -12.61 -2.95 -13.60
CA ASP A 132 -13.19 -2.51 -14.87
C ASP A 132 -12.82 -3.43 -16.04
N SER A 133 -11.64 -4.10 -16.00
CA SER A 133 -11.25 -5.10 -17.00
C SER A 133 -12.14 -6.35 -16.98
N HIS A 134 -12.80 -6.60 -15.84
CA HIS A 134 -13.73 -7.72 -15.65
C HIS A 134 -15.20 -7.27 -15.60
N ASP A 135 -15.48 -5.99 -15.86
CA ASP A 135 -16.79 -5.36 -15.66
C ASP A 135 -17.41 -5.74 -14.30
N ALA A 136 -16.61 -5.60 -13.24
CA ALA A 136 -16.93 -6.05 -11.90
C ALA A 136 -17.19 -4.89 -10.94
N PRO A 137 -18.13 -5.03 -10.00
CA PRO A 137 -18.32 -4.07 -8.92
C PRO A 137 -17.21 -4.19 -7.90
N ILE A 138 -17.00 -3.12 -7.10
CA ILE A 138 -16.06 -3.10 -5.99
C ILE A 138 -16.80 -2.74 -4.71
N PHE A 139 -16.49 -3.45 -3.63
CA PHE A 139 -17.01 -3.23 -2.29
C PHE A 139 -15.88 -2.87 -1.31
N LEU A 140 -16.20 -2.16 -0.27
CA LEU A 140 -15.29 -1.90 0.85
C LEU A 140 -16.08 -1.54 2.12
N GLU A 141 -15.38 -1.65 3.26
CA GLU A 141 -15.77 -1.03 4.52
C GLU A 141 -14.80 0.09 4.86
N VAL A 142 -15.33 1.20 5.33
CA VAL A 142 -14.55 2.32 5.83
C VAL A 142 -15.10 2.82 7.14
N ARG A 143 -14.22 3.10 8.09
CA ARG A 143 -14.61 3.63 9.40
C ARG A 143 -15.43 4.90 9.25
N VAL A 144 -16.55 4.98 10.00
CA VAL A 144 -17.34 6.21 10.13
C VAL A 144 -16.43 7.32 10.68
N GLY A 145 -16.40 8.46 9.97
CA GLY A 145 -15.54 9.59 10.33
C GLY A 145 -14.15 9.57 9.71
N ASN A 146 -13.79 8.54 8.93
CA ASN A 146 -12.57 8.58 8.11
C ASN A 146 -12.83 9.38 6.81
N ASP A 147 -13.11 10.67 6.97
CA ASP A 147 -13.47 11.55 5.86
C ASP A 147 -12.43 11.62 4.73
N PRO A 148 -11.11 11.57 5.00
CA PRO A 148 -10.13 11.53 3.92
C PRO A 148 -10.25 10.31 3.02
N ALA A 149 -10.49 9.12 3.60
CA ALA A 149 -10.69 7.89 2.85
C ALA A 149 -12.03 7.89 2.11
N ILE A 150 -13.11 8.32 2.78
CA ILE A 150 -14.45 8.42 2.17
C ILE A 150 -14.40 9.31 0.94
N ARG A 151 -13.81 10.51 1.03
CA ARG A 151 -13.65 11.42 -0.13
C ARG A 151 -12.77 10.83 -1.24
N LEU A 152 -11.77 10.02 -0.88
CA LEU A 152 -10.99 9.31 -1.89
C LEU A 152 -11.88 8.33 -2.66
N TYR A 153 -12.65 7.51 -1.97
CA TYR A 153 -13.52 6.52 -2.60
C TYR A 153 -14.65 7.16 -3.41
N GLU A 154 -15.28 8.22 -2.90
CA GLU A 154 -16.28 8.99 -3.64
C GLU A 154 -15.73 9.54 -4.97
N ALA A 155 -14.45 9.96 -5.01
CA ALA A 155 -13.79 10.42 -6.23
C ALA A 155 -13.57 9.30 -7.28
N TYR A 156 -13.82 8.05 -6.89
CA TYR A 156 -13.78 6.85 -7.75
C TYR A 156 -15.16 6.20 -7.91
N ASP A 157 -16.23 6.99 -7.80
CA ASP A 157 -17.62 6.57 -7.98
C ASP A 157 -18.16 5.58 -6.93
N PHE A 158 -17.51 5.48 -5.77
CA PHE A 158 -18.08 4.73 -4.66
C PHE A 158 -19.19 5.54 -3.98
N VAL A 159 -20.26 4.85 -3.61
CA VAL A 159 -21.37 5.40 -2.84
C VAL A 159 -21.58 4.62 -1.55
N ILE A 160 -21.97 5.29 -0.48
CA ILE A 160 -22.35 4.63 0.77
C ILE A 160 -23.67 3.91 0.52
N ASN A 161 -23.69 2.60 0.78
CA ASN A 161 -24.87 1.75 0.62
C ASN A 161 -25.35 1.09 1.91
N GLY A 162 -24.62 1.30 3.01
CA GLY A 162 -25.01 0.72 4.29
C GLY A 162 -24.15 1.14 5.47
N LEU A 163 -24.48 0.59 6.64
CA LEU A 163 -23.77 0.81 7.90
C LEU A 163 -23.65 -0.53 8.65
N ARG A 164 -22.43 -0.91 9.01
CA ARG A 164 -22.13 -2.02 9.91
C ARG A 164 -21.81 -1.46 11.31
N ARG A 165 -22.67 -1.72 12.28
CA ARG A 165 -22.44 -1.28 13.65
C ARG A 165 -21.41 -2.18 14.35
N ASN A 166 -20.58 -1.57 15.22
CA ASN A 166 -19.55 -2.26 16.00
C ASN A 166 -18.62 -3.12 15.13
N TYR A 167 -18.28 -2.65 13.94
CA TYR A 167 -17.49 -3.40 12.97
C TYR A 167 -16.02 -3.51 13.38
N TYR A 168 -15.41 -2.40 13.75
CA TYR A 168 -14.01 -2.35 14.15
C TYR A 168 -13.83 -2.75 15.61
N GLN A 169 -12.97 -3.74 15.86
CA GLN A 169 -12.68 -4.22 17.20
C GLN A 169 -11.23 -3.86 17.58
N PRO A 170 -10.95 -3.58 18.84
CA PRO A 170 -11.84 -3.51 19.99
C PRO A 170 -12.57 -2.16 20.16
N SER A 171 -12.35 -1.20 19.24
CA SER A 171 -12.89 0.18 19.39
C SER A 171 -14.42 0.25 19.39
N GLY A 172 -15.10 -0.75 18.81
CA GLY A 172 -16.54 -0.74 18.61
C GLY A 172 -17.00 0.28 17.56
N ALA A 173 -16.09 0.85 16.79
CA ALA A 173 -16.45 1.84 15.79
C ALA A 173 -17.27 1.23 14.65
N ASP A 174 -18.22 2.01 14.15
CA ASP A 174 -19.05 1.64 13.01
C ASP A 174 -18.29 1.79 11.70
N ALA A 175 -18.68 1.02 10.70
CA ALA A 175 -18.20 1.14 9.33
C ALA A 175 -19.33 1.52 8.36
N HIS A 176 -19.05 2.42 7.44
CA HIS A 176 -19.84 2.52 6.23
C HIS A 176 -19.45 1.37 5.30
N THR A 177 -20.42 0.70 4.72
CA THR A 177 -20.21 -0.10 3.52
C THR A 177 -20.32 0.81 2.32
N MET A 178 -19.35 0.70 1.39
CA MET A 178 -19.37 1.46 0.14
C MET A 178 -19.31 0.51 -1.05
N TYR A 179 -19.91 0.94 -2.13
CA TYR A 179 -20.08 0.16 -3.35
C TYR A 179 -19.77 1.04 -4.57
N ARG A 180 -18.98 0.51 -5.49
CA ARG A 180 -18.74 1.08 -6.80
C ARG A 180 -19.40 0.19 -7.85
N PRO A 181 -20.34 0.71 -8.68
CA PRO A 181 -21.00 -0.10 -9.71
C PRO A 181 -20.04 -0.56 -10.81
N ARG A 182 -20.45 -1.55 -11.58
CA ARG A 182 -19.74 -2.03 -12.76
C ARG A 182 -19.56 -0.89 -13.76
N LYS A 183 -18.54 -1.04 -14.61
CA LYS A 183 -18.28 -0.06 -15.66
C LYS A 183 -19.48 0.09 -16.61
N SER A 184 -20.14 -1.02 -16.95
CA SER A 184 -21.34 -1.03 -17.82
C SER A 184 -22.59 -0.39 -17.20
N GLU A 185 -22.61 -0.13 -15.90
CA GLU A 185 -23.74 0.47 -15.16
C GLU A 185 -23.55 1.97 -14.86
N ARG A 186 -22.42 2.55 -15.24
CA ARG A 186 -22.05 3.94 -14.94
C ARG A 186 -22.18 4.85 -16.15
#